data_8c9256cc06f9c3f2c9efb920f02225af
#
_entry.id   8c9256cc06f9c3f2c9efb920f02225af
#
_cell.length_a   1.000
_cell.length_b   1.000
_cell.length_c   1.000
_cell.angle_alpha   90.00
_cell.angle_beta   90.00
_cell.angle_gamma   90.00
#
_symmetry.space_group_name_H-M   'P 1'
#
loop_
_entity.id
_entity.type
_entity.pdbx_description
1 polymer ?
#
loop_
_entity_poly.entity_id
_entity_poly.type
_entity_poly.pdbx_seq_one_letter_code
_entity_poly.pdbx_strand_id
1 'polypeptide(L)'
;MAGPAMAQSAIAAAVAKPVMLPDISIGSAKALVTITEYASMSCPHCAAFGENVFPMLRSTYIDTGKVRFVFREFPLDIKAAAASMLARCIANGDSEKYLGAVGILFKQQDRLMDQTKDTLKFIGKLNGMSEQEVETCGKDQVLLDKLAADQQYALQALKVDSTPTFFLNGERLKGAMSFEELEERIQPLLKK
;
A
#
# COMPACT_ATOMS: atom_id res chain seq x y z
N MET A 1 27.13 -20.79 2.62
CA MET A 1 26.34 -19.73 3.30
C MET A 1 26.27 -18.56 2.34
N ALA A 2 25.05 -18.12 1.95
CA ALA A 2 24.89 -16.94 1.08
C ALA A 2 25.25 -15.68 1.86
N GLY A 3 26.08 -14.81 1.27
CA GLY A 3 26.46 -13.54 1.89
C GLY A 3 25.27 -12.56 1.96
N PRO A 4 25.35 -11.48 2.79
CA PRO A 4 24.24 -10.54 3.00
C PRO A 4 23.73 -9.88 1.69
N ALA A 5 24.60 -9.61 0.72
CA ALA A 5 24.21 -9.06 -0.58
C ALA A 5 23.36 -10.03 -1.40
N MET A 6 23.62 -11.32 -1.34
CA MET A 6 22.84 -12.35 -2.04
C MET A 6 21.46 -12.54 -1.38
N ALA A 7 21.38 -12.42 -0.06
CA ALA A 7 20.11 -12.47 0.66
C ALA A 7 19.23 -11.25 0.32
N GLN A 8 19.80 -10.08 0.23
CA GLN A 8 19.08 -8.85 -0.14
C GLN A 8 18.58 -8.89 -1.59
N SER A 9 19.37 -9.41 -2.53
CA SER A 9 18.94 -9.58 -3.92
C SER A 9 17.79 -10.59 -4.04
N ALA A 10 17.79 -11.66 -3.25
CA ALA A 10 16.72 -12.63 -3.22
C ALA A 10 15.41 -12.03 -2.65
N ILE A 11 15.49 -11.20 -1.61
CA ILE A 11 14.33 -10.48 -1.07
C ILE A 11 13.80 -9.47 -2.09
N ALA A 12 14.68 -8.70 -2.75
CA ALA A 12 14.27 -7.76 -3.79
C ALA A 12 13.52 -8.47 -4.94
N ALA A 13 14.02 -9.62 -5.39
CA ALA A 13 13.35 -10.43 -6.39
C ALA A 13 12.00 -10.97 -5.91
N ALA A 14 11.90 -11.37 -4.64
CA ALA A 14 10.64 -11.84 -4.06
C ALA A 14 9.61 -10.72 -3.92
N VAL A 15 10.03 -9.51 -3.53
CA VAL A 15 9.16 -8.32 -3.49
C VAL A 15 8.71 -7.92 -4.90
N ALA A 16 9.59 -8.01 -5.90
CA ALA A 16 9.28 -7.71 -7.29
C ALA A 16 8.40 -8.77 -7.98
N LYS A 17 8.24 -9.94 -7.37
CA LYS A 17 7.41 -11.01 -7.94
C LYS A 17 5.97 -10.54 -8.12
N PRO A 18 5.34 -10.85 -9.26
CA PRO A 18 3.91 -10.61 -9.46
C PRO A 18 3.07 -11.29 -8.37
N VAL A 19 2.10 -10.58 -7.86
CA VAL A 19 1.09 -11.06 -6.91
C VAL A 19 -0.24 -11.28 -7.64
N MET A 20 -1.29 -11.72 -6.93
CA MET A 20 -2.59 -12.02 -7.54
C MET A 20 -3.32 -10.76 -8.01
N LEU A 21 -3.13 -9.65 -7.33
CA LEU A 21 -3.70 -8.36 -7.70
C LEU A 21 -2.65 -7.48 -8.41
N PRO A 22 -3.06 -6.66 -9.39
CA PRO A 22 -2.15 -5.68 -10.00
C PRO A 22 -1.59 -4.73 -8.95
N ASP A 23 -0.28 -4.44 -9.04
CA ASP A 23 0.35 -3.46 -8.16
C ASP A 23 -0.28 -2.07 -8.34
N ILE A 24 -0.54 -1.41 -7.22
CA ILE A 24 -0.86 0.02 -7.19
C ILE A 24 0.47 0.76 -7.14
N SER A 25 0.86 1.39 -8.23
CA SER A 25 2.16 2.06 -8.28
C SER A 25 2.09 3.41 -8.97
N ILE A 26 2.86 4.36 -8.45
CA ILE A 26 3.06 5.70 -9.00
C ILE A 26 4.56 6.02 -9.10
N GLY A 27 4.89 7.02 -9.87
CA GLY A 27 6.27 7.38 -10.18
C GLY A 27 6.81 6.63 -11.39
N SER A 28 8.06 6.90 -11.75
CA SER A 28 8.70 6.35 -12.95
C SER A 28 8.98 4.85 -12.79
N ALA A 29 8.56 4.04 -13.77
CA ALA A 29 8.98 2.63 -13.84
C ALA A 29 10.51 2.45 -14.01
N LYS A 30 11.22 3.51 -14.41
CA LYS A 30 12.68 3.54 -14.57
C LYS A 30 13.40 4.15 -13.36
N ALA A 31 12.68 4.45 -12.27
CA ALA A 31 13.28 4.99 -11.05
C ALA A 31 14.33 4.03 -10.48
N LEU A 32 15.45 4.60 -10.02
CA LEU A 32 16.55 3.83 -9.41
C LEU A 32 16.16 3.24 -8.06
N VAL A 33 15.16 3.84 -7.41
CA VAL A 33 14.68 3.44 -6.09
C VAL A 33 13.22 3.03 -6.19
N THR A 34 12.90 1.85 -5.69
CA THR A 34 11.51 1.39 -5.49
C THR A 34 11.24 1.25 -4.01
N ILE A 35 10.16 1.89 -3.55
CA ILE A 35 9.63 1.72 -2.21
C ILE A 35 8.30 0.97 -2.33
N THR A 36 8.21 -0.20 -1.71
CA THR A 36 6.95 -0.95 -1.58
C THR A 36 6.48 -0.86 -0.14
N GLU A 37 5.29 -0.32 0.08
CA GLU A 37 4.62 -0.27 1.38
C GLU A 37 3.57 -1.38 1.46
N TYR A 38 3.64 -2.17 2.53
CA TYR A 38 2.55 -3.06 2.95
C TYR A 38 1.78 -2.37 4.08
N ALA A 39 0.50 -2.07 3.82
CA ALA A 39 -0.32 -1.26 4.70
C ALA A 39 -1.72 -1.85 4.93
N SER A 40 -2.33 -1.48 6.04
CA SER A 40 -3.70 -1.81 6.39
C SER A 40 -4.54 -0.56 6.59
N MET A 41 -5.79 -0.59 6.12
CA MET A 41 -6.74 0.52 6.30
C MET A 41 -7.16 0.71 7.77
N SER A 42 -6.91 -0.28 8.64
CA SER A 42 -7.15 -0.18 10.08
C SER A 42 -5.90 0.19 10.90
N CYS A 43 -4.75 0.36 10.25
CA CYS A 43 -3.49 0.66 10.94
C CYS A 43 -3.30 2.17 11.17
N PRO A 44 -3.26 2.67 12.43
CA PRO A 44 -3.06 4.10 12.70
C PRO A 44 -1.70 4.63 12.21
N HIS A 45 -0.65 3.80 12.26
CA HIS A 45 0.68 4.19 11.77
C HIS A 45 0.72 4.31 10.24
N CYS A 46 -0.08 3.51 9.52
CA CYS A 46 -0.23 3.65 8.07
C CYS A 46 -0.97 4.94 7.72
N ALA A 47 -2.04 5.28 8.47
CA ALA A 47 -2.74 6.54 8.30
C ALA A 47 -1.81 7.74 8.56
N ALA A 48 -1.04 7.70 9.65
CA ALA A 48 -0.08 8.75 9.99
C ALA A 48 1.01 8.92 8.91
N PHE A 49 1.53 7.81 8.35
CA PHE A 49 2.46 7.86 7.23
C PHE A 49 1.81 8.50 5.99
N GLY A 50 0.61 8.06 5.62
CA GLY A 50 -0.13 8.58 4.47
C GLY A 50 -0.45 10.08 4.58
N GLU A 51 -0.67 10.58 5.79
CA GLU A 51 -1.01 11.99 6.04
C GLU A 51 0.23 12.89 6.17
N ASN A 52 1.26 12.44 6.89
CA ASN A 52 2.36 13.32 7.30
C ASN A 52 3.65 13.10 6.50
N VAL A 53 3.89 11.90 5.96
CA VAL A 53 5.17 11.56 5.29
C VAL A 53 4.99 11.41 3.77
N PHE A 54 3.97 10.68 3.35
CA PHE A 54 3.75 10.38 1.93
C PHE A 54 3.66 11.62 1.03
N PRO A 55 3.00 12.74 1.41
CA PRO A 55 2.95 13.94 0.57
C PRO A 55 4.34 14.54 0.30
N MET A 56 5.22 14.52 1.29
CA MET A 56 6.61 14.99 1.14
C MET A 56 7.44 14.03 0.28
N LEU A 57 7.30 12.72 0.52
CA LEU A 57 7.93 11.68 -0.30
C LEU A 57 7.50 11.81 -1.76
N ARG A 58 6.20 12.05 -2.00
CA ARG A 58 5.64 12.19 -3.33
C ARG A 58 6.23 13.39 -4.07
N SER A 59 6.14 14.58 -3.50
CA SER A 59 6.59 15.81 -4.14
C SER A 59 8.10 15.86 -4.38
N THR A 60 8.90 15.29 -3.43
CA THR A 60 10.35 15.37 -3.49
C THR A 60 10.97 14.29 -4.39
N TYR A 61 10.41 13.08 -4.37
CA TYR A 61 11.04 11.92 -4.98
C TYR A 61 10.21 11.20 -6.03
N ILE A 62 8.89 11.06 -5.83
CA ILE A 62 8.04 10.27 -6.73
C ILE A 62 7.72 11.09 -7.98
N ASP A 63 7.18 12.30 -7.82
CA ASP A 63 6.80 13.18 -8.93
C ASP A 63 8.03 13.67 -9.72
N THR A 64 9.21 13.64 -9.11
CA THR A 64 10.49 13.95 -9.78
C THR A 64 11.12 12.74 -10.48
N GLY A 65 10.47 11.58 -10.47
CA GLY A 65 10.89 10.36 -11.15
C GLY A 65 12.05 9.61 -10.48
N LYS A 66 12.50 10.02 -9.29
CA LYS A 66 13.62 9.41 -8.56
C LYS A 66 13.21 8.14 -7.83
N VAL A 67 11.96 8.07 -7.37
CA VAL A 67 11.38 6.95 -6.64
C VAL A 67 10.13 6.45 -7.36
N ARG A 68 10.00 5.13 -7.47
CA ARG A 68 8.74 4.44 -7.73
C ARG A 68 8.16 3.99 -6.41
N PHE A 69 6.92 4.36 -6.13
CA PHE A 69 6.18 3.91 -4.96
C PHE A 69 5.16 2.85 -5.35
N VAL A 70 5.13 1.76 -4.59
CA VAL A 70 4.19 0.64 -4.76
C VAL A 70 3.43 0.46 -3.45
N PHE A 71 2.11 0.53 -3.50
CA PHE A 71 1.25 0.24 -2.37
C PHE A 71 0.70 -1.19 -2.48
N ARG A 72 0.81 -1.97 -1.41
CA ARG A 72 0.25 -3.32 -1.32
C ARG A 72 -0.59 -3.47 -0.06
N GLU A 73 -1.75 -4.04 -0.22
CA GLU A 73 -2.66 -4.27 0.89
C GLU A 73 -2.15 -5.39 1.79
N PHE A 74 -2.22 -5.13 3.09
CA PHE A 74 -1.99 -6.13 4.14
C PHE A 74 -3.07 -5.95 5.22
N PRO A 75 -4.35 -6.29 4.92
CA PRO A 75 -5.45 -6.03 5.83
C PRO A 75 -5.29 -6.82 7.13
N LEU A 76 -5.32 -6.10 8.27
CA LEU A 76 -5.17 -6.70 9.60
C LEU A 76 -6.48 -7.30 10.14
N ASP A 77 -7.60 -6.92 9.52
CA ASP A 77 -8.94 -7.35 9.89
C ASP A 77 -9.91 -7.27 8.70
N ILE A 78 -11.12 -7.76 8.89
CA ILE A 78 -12.14 -7.80 7.83
C ILE A 78 -12.62 -6.40 7.41
N LYS A 79 -12.59 -5.41 8.30
CA LYS A 79 -12.97 -4.03 7.97
C LYS A 79 -11.94 -3.40 7.06
N ALA A 80 -10.66 -3.64 7.34
CA ALA A 80 -9.56 -3.23 6.49
C ALA A 80 -9.61 -3.92 5.12
N ALA A 81 -9.96 -5.22 5.08
CA ALA A 81 -10.14 -5.93 3.81
C ALA A 81 -11.27 -5.32 2.98
N ALA A 82 -12.43 -5.06 3.59
CA ALA A 82 -13.57 -4.42 2.92
C ALA A 82 -13.22 -3.01 2.40
N ALA A 83 -12.45 -2.24 3.16
CA ALA A 83 -11.97 -0.92 2.74
C ALA A 83 -11.00 -1.01 1.56
N SER A 84 -10.09 -1.99 1.56
CA SER A 84 -9.18 -2.25 0.43
C SER A 84 -9.94 -2.65 -0.83
N MET A 85 -10.97 -3.50 -0.69
CA MET A 85 -11.84 -3.87 -1.81
C MET A 85 -12.54 -2.64 -2.40
N LEU A 86 -13.11 -1.77 -1.55
CA LEU A 86 -13.74 -0.53 -2.00
C LEU A 86 -12.76 0.36 -2.76
N ALA A 87 -11.55 0.56 -2.23
CA ALA A 87 -10.51 1.35 -2.90
C ALA A 87 -10.18 0.77 -4.29
N ARG A 88 -10.13 -0.55 -4.44
CA ARG A 88 -9.93 -1.22 -5.73
C ARG A 88 -11.08 -1.00 -6.70
N CYS A 89 -12.32 -1.08 -6.22
CA CYS A 89 -13.51 -0.81 -7.05
C CYS A 89 -13.57 0.65 -7.51
N ILE A 90 -13.28 1.60 -6.63
CA ILE A 90 -13.18 3.04 -6.95
C ILE A 90 -12.11 3.27 -8.02
N ALA A 91 -10.96 2.65 -7.84
CA ALA A 91 -9.81 2.83 -8.72
C ALA A 91 -10.05 2.30 -10.13
N ASN A 92 -10.70 1.16 -10.25
CA ASN A 92 -10.89 0.48 -11.54
C ASN A 92 -9.59 0.39 -12.37
N GLY A 93 -8.48 0.04 -11.70
CA GLY A 93 -7.15 -0.07 -12.30
C GLY A 93 -6.29 1.20 -12.31
N ASP A 94 -6.83 2.33 -11.90
CA ASP A 94 -6.10 3.61 -11.82
C ASP A 94 -5.43 3.76 -10.44
N SER A 95 -4.10 3.75 -10.41
CA SER A 95 -3.32 3.86 -9.16
C SER A 95 -3.50 5.20 -8.44
N GLU A 96 -3.71 6.30 -9.17
CA GLU A 96 -3.93 7.62 -8.56
C GLU A 96 -5.29 7.69 -7.87
N LYS A 97 -6.33 7.16 -8.51
CA LYS A 97 -7.66 7.04 -7.89
C LYS A 97 -7.62 6.13 -6.67
N TYR A 98 -6.86 5.03 -6.75
CA TYR A 98 -6.68 4.14 -5.62
C TYR A 98 -6.09 4.86 -4.42
N LEU A 99 -4.94 5.53 -4.60
CA LEU A 99 -4.27 6.27 -3.53
C LEU A 99 -5.11 7.44 -3.01
N GLY A 100 -5.89 8.07 -3.87
CA GLY A 100 -6.89 9.07 -3.47
C GLY A 100 -7.94 8.48 -2.54
N ALA A 101 -8.49 7.31 -2.86
CA ALA A 101 -9.44 6.59 -2.00
C ALA A 101 -8.80 6.17 -0.67
N VAL A 102 -7.56 5.67 -0.70
CA VAL A 102 -6.78 5.32 0.51
C VAL A 102 -6.61 6.54 1.43
N GLY A 103 -6.27 7.70 0.87
CA GLY A 103 -6.15 8.94 1.65
C GLY A 103 -7.46 9.34 2.36
N ILE A 104 -8.62 9.13 1.71
CA ILE A 104 -9.92 9.37 2.33
C ILE A 104 -10.20 8.34 3.43
N LEU A 105 -9.92 7.05 3.16
CA LEU A 105 -10.10 5.96 4.11
C LEU A 105 -9.26 6.19 5.38
N PHE A 106 -8.01 6.59 5.25
CA PHE A 106 -7.15 6.92 6.39
C PHE A 106 -7.67 8.10 7.21
N LYS A 107 -8.14 9.16 6.57
CA LYS A 107 -8.77 10.31 7.27
C LYS A 107 -10.07 9.95 7.98
N GLN A 108 -10.75 8.91 7.53
CA GLN A 108 -11.99 8.43 8.12
C GLN A 108 -11.79 7.15 8.96
N GLN A 109 -10.55 6.85 9.37
CA GLN A 109 -10.19 5.56 9.98
C GLN A 109 -10.99 5.24 11.23
N ASP A 110 -11.16 6.19 12.15
CA ASP A 110 -11.96 5.99 13.36
C ASP A 110 -13.42 5.64 13.00
N ARG A 111 -13.99 6.41 12.08
CA ARG A 111 -15.36 6.16 11.62
C ARG A 111 -15.47 4.83 10.85
N LEU A 112 -14.43 4.46 10.09
CA LEU A 112 -14.37 3.18 9.41
C LEU A 112 -14.39 2.02 10.41
N MET A 113 -13.71 2.16 11.54
CA MET A 113 -13.68 1.12 12.58
C MET A 113 -15.00 1.04 13.34
N ASP A 114 -15.67 2.16 13.62
CA ASP A 114 -16.90 2.21 14.40
C ASP A 114 -18.15 1.93 13.56
N GLN A 115 -18.21 2.45 12.35
CA GLN A 115 -19.38 2.46 11.46
C GLN A 115 -18.99 2.02 10.05
N THR A 116 -18.38 0.84 9.92
CA THR A 116 -17.74 0.36 8.67
C THR A 116 -18.65 0.48 7.46
N LYS A 117 -19.87 -0.10 7.52
CA LYS A 117 -20.79 -0.13 6.38
C LYS A 117 -21.18 1.26 5.89
N ASP A 118 -21.54 2.15 6.82
CA ASP A 118 -21.98 3.51 6.48
C ASP A 118 -20.81 4.35 5.97
N THR A 119 -19.62 4.15 6.52
CA THR A 119 -18.40 4.83 6.06
C THR A 119 -18.02 4.39 4.65
N LEU A 120 -18.07 3.10 4.35
CA LEU A 120 -17.79 2.60 3.00
C LEU A 120 -18.81 3.12 1.97
N LYS A 121 -20.11 3.15 2.31
CA LYS A 121 -21.14 3.75 1.46
C LYS A 121 -20.89 5.25 1.23
N PHE A 122 -20.55 5.98 2.28
CA PHE A 122 -20.22 7.40 2.19
C PHE A 122 -19.03 7.65 1.26
N ILE A 123 -17.94 6.90 1.44
CA ILE A 123 -16.73 7.04 0.61
C ILE A 123 -16.99 6.62 -0.83
N GLY A 124 -17.72 5.53 -1.06
CA GLY A 124 -18.14 5.12 -2.40
C GLY A 124 -18.93 6.22 -3.11
N LYS A 125 -19.91 6.82 -2.43
CA LYS A 125 -20.71 7.93 -2.96
C LYS A 125 -19.87 9.16 -3.30
N LEU A 126 -18.90 9.52 -2.46
CA LEU A 126 -17.95 10.61 -2.74
C LEU A 126 -17.15 10.36 -4.04
N ASN A 127 -16.95 9.11 -4.41
CA ASN A 127 -16.23 8.68 -5.61
C ASN A 127 -17.18 8.27 -6.77
N GLY A 128 -18.44 8.66 -6.71
CA GLY A 128 -19.41 8.46 -7.79
C GLY A 128 -20.05 7.09 -7.85
N MET A 129 -19.86 6.22 -6.85
CA MET A 129 -20.51 4.91 -6.78
C MET A 129 -21.90 5.02 -6.16
N SER A 130 -22.83 4.25 -6.68
CA SER A 130 -24.12 3.98 -6.03
C SER A 130 -23.95 3.05 -4.83
N GLU A 131 -24.92 3.04 -3.93
CA GLU A 131 -24.92 2.10 -2.80
C GLU A 131 -24.88 0.64 -3.26
N GLN A 132 -25.57 0.33 -4.35
CA GLN A 132 -25.58 -1.02 -4.92
C GLN A 132 -24.21 -1.43 -5.45
N GLU A 133 -23.48 -0.53 -6.10
CA GLU A 133 -22.10 -0.80 -6.57
C GLU A 133 -21.16 -1.04 -5.38
N VAL A 134 -21.28 -0.26 -4.30
CA VAL A 134 -20.51 -0.48 -3.08
C VAL A 134 -20.83 -1.85 -2.46
N GLU A 135 -22.10 -2.21 -2.38
CA GLU A 135 -22.50 -3.53 -1.86
C GLU A 135 -22.03 -4.69 -2.75
N THR A 136 -22.09 -4.51 -4.06
CA THR A 136 -21.59 -5.51 -5.03
C THR A 136 -20.09 -5.69 -4.88
N CYS A 137 -19.33 -4.58 -4.78
CA CYS A 137 -17.90 -4.60 -4.51
C CYS A 137 -17.58 -5.36 -3.21
N GLY A 138 -18.31 -5.06 -2.12
CA GLY A 138 -18.09 -5.72 -0.84
C GLY A 138 -18.46 -7.22 -0.81
N LYS A 139 -19.14 -7.72 -1.83
CA LYS A 139 -19.51 -9.15 -2.00
C LYS A 139 -18.62 -9.87 -3.02
N ASP A 140 -17.65 -9.18 -3.62
CA ASP A 140 -16.74 -9.80 -4.59
C ASP A 140 -15.78 -10.76 -3.90
N GLN A 141 -16.19 -12.04 -3.82
CA GLN A 141 -15.39 -13.09 -3.20
C GLN A 141 -14.07 -13.32 -3.94
N VAL A 142 -14.04 -13.15 -5.26
CA VAL A 142 -12.82 -13.33 -6.06
C VAL A 142 -11.77 -12.26 -5.70
N LEU A 143 -12.21 -11.02 -5.51
CA LEU A 143 -11.35 -9.93 -5.07
C LEU A 143 -10.83 -10.18 -3.64
N LEU A 144 -11.71 -10.61 -2.74
CA LEU A 144 -11.31 -10.94 -1.36
C LEU A 144 -10.31 -12.09 -1.29
N ASP A 145 -10.52 -13.15 -2.07
CA ASP A 145 -9.61 -14.30 -2.13
C ASP A 145 -8.22 -13.90 -2.66
N LYS A 146 -8.16 -13.02 -3.64
CA LYS A 146 -6.89 -12.48 -4.15
C LYS A 146 -6.17 -11.63 -3.10
N LEU A 147 -6.88 -10.75 -2.39
CA LEU A 147 -6.32 -9.98 -1.28
C LEU A 147 -5.74 -10.89 -0.20
N ALA A 148 -6.48 -11.94 0.17
CA ALA A 148 -6.02 -12.91 1.16
C ALA A 148 -4.78 -13.68 0.68
N ALA A 149 -4.73 -14.07 -0.59
CA ALA A 149 -3.58 -14.78 -1.17
C ALA A 149 -2.32 -13.89 -1.18
N ASP A 150 -2.47 -12.61 -1.54
CA ASP A 150 -1.36 -11.65 -1.55
C ASP A 150 -0.86 -11.34 -0.14
N GLN A 151 -1.76 -11.21 0.84
CA GLN A 151 -1.40 -11.09 2.25
C GLN A 151 -0.64 -12.33 2.74
N GLN A 152 -1.13 -13.52 2.40
CA GLN A 152 -0.49 -14.78 2.77
C GLN A 152 0.92 -14.90 2.18
N TYR A 153 1.10 -14.49 0.92
CA TYR A 153 2.42 -14.43 0.29
C TYR A 153 3.36 -13.46 1.04
N ALA A 154 2.88 -12.27 1.35
CA ALA A 154 3.67 -11.27 2.08
C ALA A 154 4.07 -11.79 3.47
N LEU A 155 3.16 -12.43 4.19
CA LEU A 155 3.42 -13.04 5.50
C LEU A 155 4.46 -14.17 5.41
N GLN A 156 4.27 -15.10 4.47
CA GLN A 156 5.08 -16.32 4.40
C GLN A 156 6.43 -16.11 3.72
N ALA A 157 6.44 -15.45 2.55
CA ALA A 157 7.63 -15.30 1.74
C ALA A 157 8.47 -14.08 2.13
N LEU A 158 7.82 -12.97 2.46
CA LEU A 158 8.49 -11.70 2.75
C LEU A 158 8.61 -11.41 4.26
N LYS A 159 7.96 -12.25 5.10
CA LYS A 159 7.94 -12.10 6.56
C LYS A 159 7.37 -10.75 7.01
N VAL A 160 6.38 -10.24 6.27
CA VAL A 160 5.58 -9.09 6.69
C VAL A 160 4.64 -9.55 7.80
N ASP A 161 4.85 -9.08 9.01
CA ASP A 161 4.11 -9.47 10.22
C ASP A 161 3.47 -8.29 10.95
N SER A 162 3.66 -7.10 10.42
CA SER A 162 3.12 -5.84 10.96
C SER A 162 3.01 -4.78 9.87
N THR A 163 2.21 -3.73 10.12
CA THR A 163 2.03 -2.60 9.23
C THR A 163 2.34 -1.27 9.93
N PRO A 164 2.88 -0.29 9.21
CA PRO A 164 3.43 -0.43 7.87
C PRO A 164 4.73 -1.24 7.87
N THR A 165 4.99 -1.96 6.78
CA THR A 165 6.30 -2.55 6.49
C THR A 165 6.71 -2.05 5.10
N PHE A 166 7.91 -1.50 5.00
CA PHE A 166 8.45 -1.00 3.74
C PHE A 166 9.56 -1.92 3.21
N PHE A 167 9.67 -1.96 1.89
CA PHE A 167 10.83 -2.52 1.21
C PHE A 167 11.44 -1.45 0.31
N LEU A 168 12.67 -1.08 0.60
CA LEU A 168 13.46 -0.12 -0.18
C LEU A 168 14.49 -0.89 -1.00
N ASN A 169 14.25 -1.06 -2.31
CA ASN A 169 15.08 -1.91 -3.18
C ASN A 169 15.37 -3.30 -2.56
N GLY A 170 14.38 -3.88 -1.85
CA GLY A 170 14.50 -5.18 -1.18
C GLY A 170 15.03 -5.13 0.25
N GLU A 171 15.50 -4.00 0.76
CA GLU A 171 15.77 -3.82 2.18
C GLU A 171 14.45 -3.64 2.94
N ARG A 172 14.20 -4.53 3.91
CA ARG A 172 12.98 -4.46 4.72
C ARG A 172 13.14 -3.48 5.88
N LEU A 173 12.22 -2.52 5.94
CA LEU A 173 12.12 -1.53 7.01
C LEU A 173 10.78 -1.74 7.72
N LYS A 174 10.80 -2.01 9.02
CA LYS A 174 9.62 -2.36 9.80
C LYS A 174 9.17 -1.17 10.65
N GLY A 175 7.87 -0.91 10.63
CA GLY A 175 7.23 0.14 11.43
C GLY A 175 7.16 1.48 10.72
N ALA A 176 6.68 2.48 11.47
CA ALA A 176 6.57 3.84 10.97
C ALA A 176 7.96 4.41 10.62
N MET A 177 8.01 5.14 9.52
CA MET A 177 9.22 5.83 9.03
C MET A 177 8.91 7.31 8.92
N SER A 178 9.81 8.17 9.41
CA SER A 178 9.76 9.61 9.12
C SER A 178 10.25 9.91 7.71
N PHE A 179 10.01 11.12 7.23
CA PHE A 179 10.54 11.54 5.92
C PHE A 179 12.07 11.55 5.92
N GLU A 180 12.67 12.05 6.99
CA GLU A 180 14.12 12.14 7.17
C GLU A 180 14.77 10.76 7.16
N GLU A 181 14.20 9.79 7.87
CA GLU A 181 14.70 8.40 7.88
C GLU A 181 14.63 7.74 6.50
N LEU A 182 13.57 8.01 5.73
CA LEU A 182 13.47 7.56 4.34
C LEU A 182 14.48 8.28 3.45
N GLU A 183 14.63 9.58 3.60
CA GLU A 183 15.57 10.40 2.83
C GLU A 183 17.01 9.93 3.01
N GLU A 184 17.44 9.69 4.25
CA GLU A 184 18.79 9.17 4.56
C GLU A 184 19.08 7.85 3.84
N ARG A 185 18.05 7.01 3.61
CA ARG A 185 18.19 5.73 2.89
C ARG A 185 18.07 5.87 1.38
N ILE A 186 17.27 6.80 0.90
CA ILE A 186 17.08 7.07 -0.54
C ILE A 186 18.32 7.72 -1.14
N GLN A 187 18.88 8.74 -0.49
CA GLN A 187 19.97 9.55 -1.03
C GLN A 187 21.19 8.76 -1.50
N PRO A 188 21.71 7.77 -0.76
CA PRO A 188 22.84 6.96 -1.22
C PRO A 188 22.54 6.13 -2.47
N LEU A 189 21.27 5.71 -2.67
CA LEU A 189 20.85 4.90 -3.80
C LEU A 189 20.71 5.71 -5.10
N LEU A 190 20.51 7.02 -4.99
CA LEU A 190 20.41 7.93 -6.13
C LEU A 190 21.78 8.35 -6.69
N LYS A 191 22.86 8.12 -5.95
CA LYS A 191 24.24 8.49 -6.33
C LYS A 191 24.99 7.38 -7.06
N LYS A 192 24.33 6.24 -7.28
CA LYS A 192 24.89 5.10 -8.03
C LYS A 192 24.48 5.18 -9.49
#